data_295c189a2beee2a43b981822a6ea5d20
#
_entry.id   295c189a2beee2a43b981822a6ea5d20
#
_cell.length_a   1.000
_cell.length_b   1.000
_cell.length_c   1.000
_cell.angle_alpha   90.00
_cell.angle_beta   90.00
_cell.angle_gamma   90.00
#
_symmetry.space_group_name_H-M   'P 1'
#
loop_
_entity.id
_entity.type
_entity.pdbx_description
1 polymer ?
#
loop_
_entity_poly.entity_id
_entity_poly.type
_entity_poly.pdbx_seq_one_letter_code
_entity_poly.pdbx_strand_id
1 'polypeptide(L)'
;MMSREASIGIDGVYYNPAGVVFLGDGHHLSINWQLAYQDRTIKNDYSLFTNNVNNPITPREFKGEAFAPVIPSFQYAYNKGRWSFQGNFALTGGGGKCTFDNGLGSFERIVAETAMAACGLARTVDGVLGSEMFSSDKAFGKTGKYSFNSYMHGRQYYFGLSLGAAYKVSDNFSVFGGVRGIYATTNYYGYVEDIKVGNMPLYMVLDPTKKDAANIELSCDQNGIGFTPIIGVDFKTGKWNFSAKYEFKTRMRLKNKSVNLVPSIGNLPANLSSQMTQILTKKGIPAEQAEATATAVLANQTVQKTMLGLKNQFDTELDEAIGEYADGKKIAADIPAYLSVGVGYSPIDPLRINVGFHFFDDKNAKAYNNRQEKLDHGTLEYNAGVEYDINKKFTVSAGWQSTNYGLPEEEATTSKDKRFMDDKSFVTSSNSVGLGGVWHFNKKMSFTVAYFHTFYQHKKTTESVELMPGKAINYSADYSRNNNVFAAGIDINF
;
A
#
# COMPACT_ATOMS: atom_id res chain seq x y z
N MET A 1 11.75 -22.69 -8.63
CA MET A 1 12.92 -21.83 -8.98
C MET A 1 12.43 -20.41 -9.19
N MET A 2 13.11 -19.39 -8.65
CA MET A 2 12.64 -17.99 -8.72
C MET A 2 13.08 -17.28 -10.03
N SER A 3 14.11 -17.76 -10.73
CA SER A 3 14.55 -17.25 -12.03
C SER A 3 13.98 -18.13 -13.14
N ARG A 4 13.09 -17.58 -13.96
CA ARG A 4 12.36 -18.30 -15.02
C ARG A 4 12.45 -17.64 -16.40
N GLU A 5 13.12 -16.49 -16.49
CA GLU A 5 13.15 -15.62 -17.66
C GLU A 5 13.70 -16.34 -18.90
N ALA A 6 14.73 -17.19 -18.72
CA ALA A 6 15.31 -17.97 -19.81
C ALA A 6 14.88 -19.45 -19.80
N SER A 7 13.87 -19.81 -18.99
CA SER A 7 13.35 -21.18 -18.97
C SER A 7 12.37 -21.40 -20.12
N ILE A 8 12.48 -22.54 -20.79
CA ILE A 8 11.53 -23.02 -21.79
C ILE A 8 10.56 -23.97 -21.09
N GLY A 9 9.38 -23.51 -20.77
CA GLY A 9 8.31 -24.20 -20.08
C GLY A 9 6.96 -23.56 -20.38
N ILE A 10 5.84 -24.17 -19.95
CA ILE A 10 4.50 -23.60 -20.14
C ILE A 10 4.32 -22.32 -19.32
N ASP A 11 4.97 -22.18 -18.18
CA ASP A 11 5.04 -20.95 -17.41
C ASP A 11 5.74 -19.80 -18.15
N GLY A 12 6.50 -20.12 -19.21
CA GLY A 12 7.03 -19.16 -20.17
C GLY A 12 5.99 -18.25 -20.79
N VAL A 13 4.73 -18.69 -20.91
CA VAL A 13 3.63 -17.80 -21.37
C VAL A 13 3.57 -16.52 -20.56
N TYR A 14 4.01 -16.54 -19.30
CA TYR A 14 4.13 -15.35 -18.47
C TYR A 14 5.57 -14.79 -18.45
N TYR A 15 6.61 -15.64 -18.26
CA TYR A 15 7.99 -15.21 -18.03
C TYR A 15 8.80 -15.02 -19.31
N ASN A 16 8.71 -15.98 -20.26
CA ASN A 16 9.48 -16.03 -21.52
C ASN A 16 8.58 -16.45 -22.68
N PRO A 17 7.62 -15.59 -23.10
CA PRO A 17 6.62 -16.01 -24.08
C PRO A 17 7.18 -16.32 -25.47
N ALA A 18 8.35 -15.76 -25.84
CA ALA A 18 9.01 -16.12 -27.07
C ALA A 18 9.58 -17.54 -27.05
N GLY A 19 10.04 -18.02 -25.86
CA GLY A 19 10.61 -19.38 -25.72
C GLY A 19 9.58 -20.49 -25.78
N VAL A 20 8.30 -20.22 -25.54
CA VAL A 20 7.22 -21.23 -25.51
C VAL A 20 7.07 -21.97 -26.83
N VAL A 21 7.36 -21.36 -27.98
CA VAL A 21 7.30 -22.00 -29.28
C VAL A 21 8.29 -23.17 -29.45
N PHE A 22 9.27 -23.30 -28.55
CA PHE A 22 10.24 -24.40 -28.53
C PHE A 22 9.79 -25.60 -27.69
N LEU A 23 8.61 -25.58 -27.07
CA LEU A 23 8.05 -26.73 -26.31
C LEU A 23 7.63 -27.92 -27.18
N GLY A 24 7.54 -27.75 -28.48
CA GLY A 24 7.01 -28.75 -29.40
C GLY A 24 5.55 -28.50 -29.75
N ASP A 25 5.08 -29.22 -30.79
CA ASP A 25 3.70 -29.10 -31.29
C ASP A 25 2.71 -29.74 -30.30
N GLY A 26 1.52 -29.14 -30.17
CA GLY A 26 0.43 -29.62 -29.31
C GLY A 26 -0.12 -28.51 -28.40
N HIS A 27 -0.92 -28.95 -27.46
CA HIS A 27 -1.53 -28.09 -26.46
C HIS A 27 -0.76 -28.23 -25.15
N HIS A 28 -0.47 -27.10 -24.53
CA HIS A 28 0.21 -26.98 -23.25
C HIS A 28 -0.64 -26.16 -22.30
N LEU A 29 -0.87 -26.64 -21.10
CA LEU A 29 -1.74 -26.05 -20.10
C LEU A 29 -1.06 -26.07 -18.75
N SER A 30 -1.13 -24.99 -18.00
CA SER A 30 -0.74 -24.92 -16.59
C SER A 30 -1.83 -24.25 -15.78
N ILE A 31 -2.19 -24.85 -14.65
CA ILE A 31 -3.12 -24.31 -13.66
C ILE A 31 -2.36 -24.23 -12.34
N ASN A 32 -2.26 -23.04 -11.77
CA ASN A 32 -1.51 -22.80 -10.56
C ASN A 32 -2.37 -22.11 -9.50
N TRP A 33 -2.04 -22.38 -8.28
CA TRP A 33 -2.61 -21.79 -7.09
C TRP A 33 -1.50 -21.36 -6.13
N GLN A 34 -1.65 -20.18 -5.52
CA GLN A 34 -0.77 -19.70 -4.47
C GLN A 34 -1.59 -19.30 -3.26
N LEU A 35 -0.99 -19.46 -2.08
CA LEU A 35 -1.45 -18.97 -0.80
C LEU A 35 -0.37 -18.05 -0.26
N ALA A 36 -0.73 -16.80 0.05
CA ALA A 36 0.19 -15.82 0.60
C ALA A 36 -0.26 -15.35 1.97
N TYR A 37 0.69 -15.27 2.89
CA TYR A 37 0.53 -14.67 4.21
C TYR A 37 1.62 -13.61 4.41
N GLN A 38 1.20 -12.41 4.79
CA GLN A 38 2.09 -11.28 4.98
C GLN A 38 1.75 -10.53 6.27
N ASP A 39 2.77 -10.27 7.09
CA ASP A 39 2.73 -9.34 8.20
C ASP A 39 3.31 -7.99 7.77
N ARG A 40 2.69 -6.91 8.21
CA ARG A 40 3.17 -5.54 8.07
C ARG A 40 3.23 -4.91 9.45
N THR A 41 4.38 -4.36 9.81
CA THR A 41 4.54 -3.67 11.09
C THR A 41 5.05 -2.25 10.84
N ILE A 42 4.36 -1.29 11.44
CA ILE A 42 4.78 0.11 11.48
C ILE A 42 5.03 0.46 12.93
N LYS A 43 6.27 0.82 13.25
CA LYS A 43 6.65 1.26 14.60
C LYS A 43 6.81 2.76 14.61
N ASN A 44 5.85 3.46 15.19
CA ASN A 44 5.85 4.91 15.27
C ASN A 44 6.38 5.39 16.60
N ASP A 45 7.32 6.34 16.57
CA ASP A 45 7.80 7.04 17.75
C ASP A 45 7.36 8.52 17.68
N TYR A 46 6.46 8.88 18.60
CA TYR A 46 5.87 10.20 18.70
C TYR A 46 5.51 10.50 20.16
N SER A 47 6.13 11.50 20.74
CA SER A 47 5.96 11.81 22.15
C SER A 47 4.52 12.06 22.58
N LEU A 48 3.66 12.57 21.69
CA LEU A 48 2.24 12.80 21.98
C LEU A 48 1.44 11.50 22.20
N PHE A 49 1.92 10.34 21.75
CA PHE A 49 1.25 9.06 21.99
C PHE A 49 1.21 8.69 23.46
N THR A 50 2.10 9.25 24.29
CA THR A 50 2.04 9.09 25.75
C THR A 50 0.79 9.73 26.38
N ASN A 51 0.11 10.61 25.66
CA ASN A 51 -1.15 11.24 26.09
C ASN A 51 -2.40 10.39 25.84
N ASN A 52 -2.30 9.27 25.10
CA ASN A 52 -3.40 8.35 24.91
C ASN A 52 -3.70 7.62 26.23
N VAL A 53 -4.89 7.85 26.79
CA VAL A 53 -5.24 7.26 28.10
C VAL A 53 -5.44 5.75 28.06
N ASN A 54 -5.75 5.19 26.87
CA ASN A 54 -5.95 3.76 26.71
C ASN A 54 -4.64 3.00 26.48
N ASN A 55 -3.63 3.69 25.90
CA ASN A 55 -2.34 3.09 25.59
C ASN A 55 -1.21 4.16 25.57
N PRO A 56 -0.69 4.61 26.72
CA PRO A 56 0.27 5.71 26.83
C PRO A 56 1.72 5.25 26.55
N ILE A 57 1.95 4.59 25.41
CA ILE A 57 3.25 4.01 25.04
C ILE A 57 3.79 4.66 23.76
N THR A 58 5.08 5.00 23.78
CA THR A 58 5.87 5.34 22.59
C THR A 58 7.28 4.76 22.76
N PRO A 59 7.92 4.19 21.73
CA PRO A 59 7.36 3.91 20.40
C PRO A 59 6.26 2.84 20.44
N ARG A 60 5.28 2.95 19.49
CA ARG A 60 4.13 2.04 19.38
C ARG A 60 4.15 1.28 18.06
N GLU A 61 3.76 0.00 18.12
CA GLU A 61 3.60 -0.85 16.94
C GLU A 61 2.15 -0.93 16.49
N PHE A 62 1.95 -0.71 15.19
CA PHE A 62 0.71 -0.95 14.46
C PHE A 62 0.93 -2.15 13.54
N LYS A 63 0.19 -3.23 13.77
CA LYS A 63 0.34 -4.50 13.05
C LYS A 63 -0.79 -4.68 12.07
N GLY A 64 -0.41 -4.96 10.82
CA GLY A 64 -1.31 -5.29 9.75
C GLY A 64 -1.07 -6.72 9.28
N GLU A 65 -2.16 -7.46 9.08
CA GLU A 65 -2.11 -8.82 8.56
C GLU A 65 -2.78 -8.88 7.20
N ALA A 66 -2.11 -9.53 6.24
CA ALA A 66 -2.66 -9.77 4.92
C ALA A 66 -2.64 -11.27 4.62
N PHE A 67 -3.81 -11.84 4.34
CA PHE A 67 -3.97 -13.22 3.98
C PHE A 67 -4.71 -13.36 2.66
N ALA A 68 -4.08 -14.04 1.70
CA ALA A 68 -4.65 -14.36 0.40
C ALA A 68 -4.64 -15.89 0.22
N PRO A 69 -5.74 -16.58 0.53
CA PRO A 69 -5.80 -18.04 0.50
C PRO A 69 -5.78 -18.59 -0.92
N VAL A 70 -6.19 -17.81 -1.92
CA VAL A 70 -6.29 -18.23 -3.31
C VAL A 70 -5.81 -17.15 -4.24
N ILE A 71 -4.65 -17.35 -4.86
CA ILE A 71 -4.10 -16.52 -5.93
C ILE A 71 -3.96 -17.44 -7.16
N PRO A 72 -4.98 -17.49 -8.04
CA PRO A 72 -4.98 -18.40 -9.17
C PRO A 72 -4.18 -17.84 -10.33
N SER A 73 -3.55 -18.72 -11.12
CA SER A 73 -3.07 -18.40 -12.44
C SER A 73 -3.28 -19.54 -13.42
N PHE A 74 -3.43 -19.17 -14.68
CA PHE A 74 -3.72 -20.10 -15.77
C PHE A 74 -2.87 -19.71 -16.98
N GLN A 75 -2.13 -20.68 -17.54
CA GLN A 75 -1.36 -20.48 -18.75
C GLN A 75 -1.77 -21.54 -19.78
N TYR A 76 -1.90 -21.11 -21.03
CA TYR A 76 -2.22 -21.97 -22.14
C TYR A 76 -1.39 -21.59 -23.37
N ALA A 77 -0.89 -22.58 -24.09
CA ALA A 77 -0.25 -22.42 -25.37
C ALA A 77 -0.69 -23.52 -26.36
N TYR A 78 -0.94 -23.12 -27.58
CA TYR A 78 -1.10 -24.02 -28.71
C TYR A 78 0.03 -23.81 -29.69
N ASN A 79 0.89 -24.82 -29.84
CA ASN A 79 2.03 -24.81 -30.72
C ASN A 79 1.74 -25.63 -31.97
N LYS A 80 2.01 -25.03 -33.14
CA LYS A 80 1.95 -25.75 -34.42
C LYS A 80 3.00 -25.21 -35.40
N GLY A 81 3.97 -26.06 -35.75
CA GLY A 81 5.06 -25.73 -36.65
C GLY A 81 5.92 -24.58 -36.13
N ARG A 82 5.82 -23.39 -36.76
CA ARG A 82 6.58 -22.20 -36.35
C ARG A 82 5.80 -21.25 -35.43
N TRP A 83 4.55 -21.54 -35.12
CA TRP A 83 3.69 -20.66 -34.36
C TRP A 83 3.33 -21.22 -32.98
N SER A 84 3.25 -20.33 -32.01
CA SER A 84 2.68 -20.58 -30.68
C SER A 84 1.66 -19.50 -30.39
N PHE A 85 0.39 -19.88 -30.20
CA PHE A 85 -0.68 -18.99 -29.74
C PHE A 85 -0.87 -19.16 -28.24
N GLN A 86 -0.83 -18.06 -27.49
CA GLN A 86 -0.68 -18.08 -26.05
C GLN A 86 -1.75 -17.26 -25.36
N GLY A 87 -2.20 -17.75 -24.21
CA GLY A 87 -3.09 -17.04 -23.31
C GLY A 87 -2.68 -17.25 -21.86
N ASN A 88 -2.76 -16.19 -21.06
CA ASN A 88 -2.46 -16.25 -19.64
C ASN A 88 -3.46 -15.40 -18.86
N PHE A 89 -3.96 -15.96 -17.75
CA PHE A 89 -4.70 -15.24 -16.73
C PHE A 89 -3.94 -15.31 -15.41
N ALA A 90 -3.70 -14.16 -14.77
CA ALA A 90 -3.07 -14.10 -13.46
C ALA A 90 -3.47 -12.82 -12.71
N LEU A 91 -3.31 -12.83 -11.39
CA LEU A 91 -3.22 -11.60 -10.62
C LEU A 91 -1.85 -10.98 -10.88
N THR A 92 -1.82 -9.84 -11.55
CA THR A 92 -0.57 -9.14 -11.94
C THR A 92 -0.15 -8.08 -10.94
N GLY A 93 -0.97 -7.83 -9.90
CA GLY A 93 -0.68 -6.91 -8.82
C GLY A 93 -1.72 -6.98 -7.72
N GLY A 94 -1.38 -6.42 -6.56
CA GLY A 94 -2.17 -6.53 -5.34
C GLY A 94 -1.84 -7.80 -4.56
N GLY A 95 -2.35 -7.91 -3.36
CA GLY A 95 -2.01 -9.02 -2.45
C GLY A 95 -3.13 -9.40 -1.49
N GLY A 96 -4.37 -9.20 -1.90
CA GLY A 96 -5.51 -9.51 -1.04
C GLY A 96 -5.89 -8.34 -0.11
N LYS A 97 -6.46 -8.66 1.03
CA LYS A 97 -6.91 -7.73 2.07
C LYS A 97 -5.85 -7.66 3.17
N CYS A 98 -5.40 -6.45 3.50
CA CYS A 98 -4.58 -6.17 4.67
C CYS A 98 -5.40 -5.43 5.70
N THR A 99 -5.38 -5.87 6.96
CA THR A 99 -6.20 -5.32 8.05
C THR A 99 -5.30 -4.86 9.19
N PHE A 100 -5.56 -3.65 9.69
CA PHE A 100 -4.97 -3.06 10.89
C PHE A 100 -6.09 -2.83 11.90
N ASP A 101 -6.23 -3.72 12.87
CA ASP A 101 -7.37 -3.72 13.82
C ASP A 101 -7.35 -2.52 14.79
N ASN A 102 -6.18 -1.93 15.01
CA ASN A 102 -6.01 -0.73 15.84
C ASN A 102 -5.73 0.53 15.00
N GLY A 103 -6.08 0.52 13.70
CA GLY A 103 -5.80 1.61 12.78
C GLY A 103 -4.31 1.80 12.51
N LEU A 104 -3.90 3.03 12.20
CA LEU A 104 -2.55 3.41 11.80
C LEU A 104 -1.99 4.49 12.73
N GLY A 105 -0.66 4.60 12.80
CA GLY A 105 0.01 5.66 13.55
C GLY A 105 -0.33 7.06 13.02
N SER A 106 -0.52 7.21 11.73
CA SER A 106 -0.99 8.45 11.12
C SER A 106 -2.41 8.85 11.57
N PHE A 107 -3.30 7.88 11.85
CA PHE A 107 -4.64 8.16 12.39
C PHE A 107 -4.55 8.67 13.82
N GLU A 108 -3.77 8.00 14.65
CA GLU A 108 -3.55 8.43 16.03
C GLU A 108 -2.87 9.80 16.11
N ARG A 109 -1.95 10.08 15.19
CA ARG A 109 -1.27 11.36 15.10
C ARG A 109 -2.26 12.53 14.94
N ILE A 110 -3.23 12.40 14.01
CA ILE A 110 -4.29 13.41 13.81
C ILE A 110 -5.05 13.66 15.11
N VAL A 111 -5.43 12.60 15.84
CA VAL A 111 -6.15 12.72 17.10
C VAL A 111 -5.27 13.39 18.18
N ALA A 112 -4.00 12.99 18.29
CA ALA A 112 -3.06 13.55 19.27
C ALA A 112 -2.81 15.05 19.05
N GLU A 113 -2.58 15.46 17.80
CA GLU A 113 -2.38 16.86 17.42
C GLU A 113 -3.66 17.68 17.61
N THR A 114 -4.82 17.14 17.23
CA THR A 114 -6.13 17.74 17.50
C THR A 114 -6.37 17.95 19.00
N ALA A 115 -6.00 16.97 19.84
CA ALA A 115 -6.15 17.06 21.28
C ALA A 115 -5.27 18.17 21.86
N MET A 116 -4.02 18.30 21.40
CA MET A 116 -3.13 19.40 21.81
C MET A 116 -3.67 20.77 21.39
N ALA A 117 -4.18 20.88 20.18
CA ALA A 117 -4.76 22.12 19.65
C ALA A 117 -6.05 22.50 20.40
N ALA A 118 -6.94 21.54 20.70
CA ALA A 118 -8.13 21.76 21.49
C ALA A 118 -7.81 22.23 22.91
N CYS A 119 -6.82 21.64 23.58
CA CYS A 119 -6.34 22.11 24.89
C CYS A 119 -5.71 23.53 24.81
N GLY A 120 -5.03 23.84 23.69
CA GLY A 120 -4.50 25.18 23.41
C GLY A 120 -5.62 26.23 23.31
N LEU A 121 -6.66 25.91 22.54
CA LEU A 121 -7.84 26.77 22.40
C LEU A 121 -8.56 26.95 23.74
N ALA A 122 -8.76 25.85 24.50
CA ALA A 122 -9.41 25.90 25.82
C ALA A 122 -8.66 26.84 26.78
N ARG A 123 -7.33 26.77 26.84
CA ARG A 123 -6.49 27.67 27.65
C ARG A 123 -6.58 29.14 27.19
N THR A 124 -6.62 29.36 25.87
CA THR A 124 -6.77 30.69 25.30
C THR A 124 -8.12 31.32 25.68
N VAL A 125 -9.20 30.56 25.57
CA VAL A 125 -10.54 30.99 25.98
C VAL A 125 -10.59 31.29 27.47
N ASP A 126 -10.09 30.38 28.31
CA ASP A 126 -10.07 30.55 29.76
C ASP A 126 -9.19 31.74 30.21
N GLY A 127 -8.09 32.01 29.51
CA GLY A 127 -7.26 33.18 29.74
C GLY A 127 -8.00 34.49 29.50
N VAL A 128 -8.84 34.58 28.48
CA VAL A 128 -9.70 35.74 28.20
C VAL A 128 -10.86 35.87 29.19
N LEU A 129 -11.42 34.70 29.61
CA LEU A 129 -12.49 34.66 30.62
C LEU A 129 -11.99 34.97 32.05
N GLY A 130 -10.68 34.85 32.32
CA GLY A 130 -10.14 34.97 33.66
C GLY A 130 -10.54 33.81 34.60
N SER A 131 -11.01 32.68 34.07
CA SER A 131 -11.43 31.52 34.87
C SER A 131 -11.23 30.18 34.13
N GLU A 132 -10.80 29.15 34.83
CA GLU A 132 -10.60 27.79 34.27
C GLU A 132 -11.94 27.09 34.10
N MET A 133 -12.49 27.10 32.89
CA MET A 133 -13.72 26.39 32.52
C MET A 133 -13.44 25.23 31.57
N PHE A 134 -12.86 25.55 30.40
CA PHE A 134 -12.62 24.59 29.32
C PHE A 134 -11.29 23.83 29.53
N SER A 135 -10.27 24.45 30.12
CA SER A 135 -8.99 23.80 30.42
C SER A 135 -8.99 23.05 31.77
N SER A 136 -10.13 23.00 32.46
CA SER A 136 -10.26 22.21 33.68
C SER A 136 -10.20 20.71 33.40
N ASP A 137 -9.83 19.90 34.41
CA ASP A 137 -9.78 18.43 34.30
C ASP A 137 -11.14 17.80 34.03
N LYS A 138 -12.24 18.53 34.28
CA LYS A 138 -13.62 18.07 33.95
C LYS A 138 -14.02 18.30 32.48
N ALA A 139 -13.19 19.03 31.74
CA ALA A 139 -13.41 19.37 30.33
C ALA A 139 -12.23 18.86 29.48
N PHE A 140 -11.59 19.72 28.68
CA PHE A 140 -10.48 19.34 27.81
C PHE A 140 -9.17 19.03 28.55
N GLY A 141 -9.01 19.53 29.80
CA GLY A 141 -7.78 19.44 30.55
C GLY A 141 -6.67 20.33 30.00
N LYS A 142 -5.46 20.20 30.58
CA LYS A 142 -4.30 21.04 30.23
C LYS A 142 -3.22 20.29 29.43
N THR A 143 -3.27 18.96 29.41
CA THR A 143 -2.15 18.10 29.00
C THR A 143 -2.31 17.47 27.62
N GLY A 144 -3.44 17.64 26.96
CA GLY A 144 -3.73 17.02 25.66
C GLY A 144 -3.96 15.50 25.76
N LYS A 145 -4.45 15.00 26.91
CA LYS A 145 -4.89 13.60 27.03
C LYS A 145 -6.03 13.33 26.07
N TYR A 146 -6.03 12.14 25.46
CA TYR A 146 -7.07 11.73 24.51
C TYR A 146 -7.37 10.25 24.57
N SER A 147 -8.50 9.86 24.02
CA SER A 147 -8.86 8.49 23.67
C SER A 147 -9.67 8.47 22.38
N PHE A 148 -9.63 7.36 21.67
CA PHE A 148 -10.36 7.14 20.42
C PHE A 148 -10.35 5.66 20.07
N ASN A 149 -11.18 5.27 19.07
CA ASN A 149 -11.13 3.97 18.42
C ASN A 149 -10.74 4.17 16.95
N SER A 150 -9.99 3.24 16.39
CA SER A 150 -9.64 3.27 14.97
C SER A 150 -9.45 1.89 14.38
N TYR A 151 -9.68 1.81 13.09
CA TYR A 151 -9.55 0.60 12.29
C TYR A 151 -9.21 0.97 10.85
N MET A 152 -8.48 0.11 10.15
CA MET A 152 -8.26 0.26 8.71
C MET A 152 -8.10 -1.09 8.04
N HIS A 153 -8.66 -1.22 6.82
CA HIS A 153 -8.23 -2.23 5.88
C HIS A 153 -8.12 -1.68 4.46
N GLY A 154 -7.23 -2.31 3.69
CA GLY A 154 -7.10 -2.10 2.25
C GLY A 154 -7.09 -3.42 1.51
N ARG A 155 -7.71 -3.46 0.34
CA ARG A 155 -7.74 -4.61 -0.55
C ARG A 155 -7.45 -4.15 -1.97
N GLN A 156 -6.56 -4.85 -2.67
CA GLN A 156 -6.22 -4.54 -4.06
C GLN A 156 -6.12 -5.82 -4.87
N TYR A 157 -6.71 -5.83 -6.08
CA TYR A 157 -6.56 -6.89 -7.06
C TYR A 157 -6.41 -6.28 -8.46
N TYR A 158 -5.39 -6.73 -9.18
CA TYR A 158 -5.17 -6.42 -10.58
C TYR A 158 -5.24 -7.72 -11.38
N PHE A 159 -6.36 -7.98 -12.01
CA PHE A 159 -6.59 -9.15 -12.84
C PHE A 159 -6.06 -8.89 -14.25
N GLY A 160 -5.11 -9.69 -14.70
CA GLY A 160 -4.50 -9.59 -16.02
C GLY A 160 -4.88 -10.77 -16.91
N LEU A 161 -5.38 -10.48 -18.11
CA LEU A 161 -5.57 -11.45 -19.18
C LEU A 161 -4.63 -11.07 -20.34
N SER A 162 -3.65 -11.92 -20.61
CA SER A 162 -2.70 -11.75 -21.71
C SER A 162 -3.05 -12.67 -22.87
N LEU A 163 -2.97 -12.15 -24.10
CA LEU A 163 -3.08 -12.91 -25.33
C LEU A 163 -1.92 -12.51 -26.26
N GLY A 164 -1.34 -13.48 -26.96
CA GLY A 164 -0.26 -13.20 -27.89
C GLY A 164 0.14 -14.40 -28.73
N ALA A 165 1.11 -14.17 -29.59
CA ALA A 165 1.69 -15.21 -30.42
C ALA A 165 3.21 -15.11 -30.50
N ALA A 166 3.90 -16.24 -30.46
CA ALA A 166 5.31 -16.35 -30.78
C ALA A 166 5.51 -16.97 -32.16
N TYR A 167 6.56 -16.56 -32.81
CA TYR A 167 6.99 -17.09 -34.10
C TYR A 167 8.43 -17.54 -34.07
N LYS A 168 8.68 -18.78 -34.43
CA LYS A 168 10.01 -19.37 -34.58
C LYS A 168 10.62 -18.90 -35.90
N VAL A 169 11.47 -17.89 -35.84
CA VAL A 169 12.15 -17.33 -37.02
C VAL A 169 13.17 -18.32 -37.58
N SER A 170 13.95 -18.99 -36.68
CA SER A 170 14.84 -20.08 -36.98
C SER A 170 14.75 -21.15 -35.89
N ASP A 171 15.50 -22.24 -36.00
CA ASP A 171 15.52 -23.30 -34.99
C ASP A 171 16.12 -22.83 -33.65
N ASN A 172 16.79 -21.68 -33.68
CA ASN A 172 17.46 -21.11 -32.50
C ASN A 172 16.86 -19.79 -32.03
N PHE A 173 16.02 -19.12 -32.85
CA PHE A 173 15.55 -17.77 -32.54
C PHE A 173 14.06 -17.64 -32.75
N SER A 174 13.39 -17.02 -31.79
CA SER A 174 11.97 -16.72 -31.83
C SER A 174 11.66 -15.31 -31.34
N VAL A 175 10.50 -14.80 -31.75
CA VAL A 175 9.96 -13.50 -31.36
C VAL A 175 8.53 -13.66 -30.85
N PHE A 176 8.10 -12.76 -29.98
CA PHE A 176 6.74 -12.73 -29.42
C PHE A 176 6.15 -11.35 -29.52
N GLY A 177 4.85 -11.29 -29.80
CA GLY A 177 4.02 -10.07 -29.70
C GLY A 177 2.68 -10.40 -29.06
N GLY A 178 2.27 -9.55 -28.12
CA GLY A 178 1.01 -9.76 -27.39
C GLY A 178 0.53 -8.51 -26.67
N VAL A 179 -0.61 -8.65 -26.00
CA VAL A 179 -1.23 -7.59 -25.18
C VAL A 179 -1.82 -8.19 -23.92
N ARG A 180 -1.71 -7.46 -22.82
CA ARG A 180 -2.40 -7.76 -21.55
C ARG A 180 -3.47 -6.71 -21.29
N GLY A 181 -4.74 -7.14 -21.14
CA GLY A 181 -5.80 -6.37 -20.55
C GLY A 181 -5.76 -6.51 -19.03
N ILE A 182 -5.86 -5.40 -18.31
CA ILE A 182 -5.83 -5.38 -16.84
C ILE A 182 -7.11 -4.73 -16.33
N TYR A 183 -7.79 -5.42 -15.42
CA TYR A 183 -8.87 -4.86 -14.60
C TYR A 183 -8.39 -4.73 -13.16
N ALA A 184 -8.36 -3.49 -12.68
CA ALA A 184 -8.00 -3.17 -11.31
C ALA A 184 -9.25 -2.90 -10.48
N THR A 185 -9.31 -3.50 -9.29
CA THR A 185 -10.32 -3.21 -8.26
C THR A 185 -9.65 -3.09 -6.90
N THR A 186 -9.93 -2.00 -6.21
CA THR A 186 -9.42 -1.75 -4.86
C THR A 186 -10.55 -1.31 -3.95
N ASN A 187 -10.40 -1.59 -2.66
CA ASN A 187 -11.32 -1.14 -1.63
C ASN A 187 -10.51 -0.68 -0.43
N TYR A 188 -10.81 0.49 0.08
CA TYR A 188 -10.24 1.05 1.30
C TYR A 188 -11.36 1.41 2.25
N TYR A 189 -11.24 0.96 3.48
CA TYR A 189 -12.15 1.30 4.56
C TYR A 189 -11.35 1.57 5.83
N GLY A 190 -11.70 2.62 6.53
CA GLY A 190 -11.13 2.94 7.82
C GLY A 190 -11.91 4.00 8.55
N TYR A 191 -11.77 4.02 9.88
CA TYR A 191 -12.42 5.01 10.71
C TYR A 191 -11.55 5.43 11.89
N VAL A 192 -11.86 6.62 12.39
CA VAL A 192 -11.46 7.17 13.68
C VAL A 192 -12.72 7.68 14.36
N GLU A 193 -13.07 7.14 15.51
CA GLU A 193 -14.34 7.43 16.18
C GLU A 193 -14.18 7.52 17.70
N ASP A 194 -15.25 7.95 18.38
CA ASP A 194 -15.31 8.10 19.84
C ASP A 194 -14.19 8.98 20.42
N ILE A 195 -13.80 10.03 19.67
CA ILE A 195 -12.72 10.91 20.06
C ILE A 195 -13.09 11.71 21.30
N LYS A 196 -12.27 11.58 22.35
CA LYS A 196 -12.34 12.39 23.57
C LYS A 196 -11.02 13.12 23.78
N VAL A 197 -11.13 14.36 24.23
CA VAL A 197 -9.98 15.18 24.66
C VAL A 197 -10.18 15.51 26.14
N GLY A 198 -9.29 15.05 27.00
CA GLY A 198 -9.53 15.03 28.44
C GLY A 198 -10.77 14.19 28.76
N ASN A 199 -11.75 14.81 29.41
CA ASN A 199 -13.05 14.21 29.70
C ASN A 199 -14.17 14.66 28.74
N MET A 200 -13.86 15.49 27.74
CA MET A 200 -14.85 16.05 26.81
C MET A 200 -14.88 15.24 25.51
N PRO A 201 -16.02 14.64 25.13
CA PRO A 201 -16.20 14.10 23.79
C PRO A 201 -16.11 15.23 22.74
N LEU A 202 -15.30 15.04 21.70
CA LEU A 202 -15.01 16.10 20.72
C LEU A 202 -16.26 16.57 19.96
N TYR A 203 -17.22 15.67 19.71
CA TYR A 203 -18.47 16.02 19.04
C TYR A 203 -19.29 17.10 19.78
N MET A 204 -19.15 17.21 21.11
CA MET A 204 -19.85 18.19 21.92
C MET A 204 -19.54 19.65 21.53
N VAL A 205 -18.35 19.90 21.00
CA VAL A 205 -17.94 21.24 20.52
C VAL A 205 -18.12 21.41 19.01
N LEU A 206 -18.24 20.33 18.25
CA LEU A 206 -18.44 20.37 16.80
C LEU A 206 -19.92 20.41 16.42
N ASP A 207 -20.71 19.48 16.91
CA ASP A 207 -22.17 19.44 16.80
C ASP A 207 -22.74 18.55 17.93
N PRO A 208 -23.20 19.15 19.05
CA PRO A 208 -23.69 18.38 20.21
C PRO A 208 -24.97 17.58 19.93
N THR A 209 -25.62 17.82 18.80
CA THR A 209 -26.83 17.08 18.38
C THR A 209 -26.49 15.76 17.68
N LYS A 210 -25.21 15.58 17.24
CA LYS A 210 -24.75 14.41 16.49
C LYS A 210 -23.53 13.79 17.15
N LYS A 211 -23.68 12.58 17.68
CA LYS A 211 -22.58 11.88 18.36
C LYS A 211 -21.41 11.52 17.43
N ASP A 212 -21.66 11.41 16.15
CA ASP A 212 -20.69 11.10 15.10
C ASP A 212 -20.06 12.35 14.46
N ALA A 213 -20.38 13.56 14.94
CA ALA A 213 -19.88 14.82 14.36
C ALA A 213 -18.35 14.95 14.40
N ALA A 214 -17.65 14.20 15.24
CA ALA A 214 -16.20 14.17 15.34
C ALA A 214 -15.57 12.97 14.62
N ASN A 215 -16.37 12.06 14.10
CA ASN A 215 -15.86 10.84 13.47
C ASN A 215 -15.30 11.13 12.08
N ILE A 216 -14.24 10.41 11.74
CA ILE A 216 -13.68 10.34 10.39
C ILE A 216 -13.93 8.93 9.89
N GLU A 217 -14.61 8.78 8.76
CA GLU A 217 -14.79 7.50 8.11
C GLU A 217 -14.47 7.61 6.62
N LEU A 218 -13.67 6.68 6.13
CA LEU A 218 -13.35 6.50 4.73
C LEU A 218 -13.94 5.17 4.27
N SER A 219 -14.77 5.21 3.23
CA SER A 219 -15.21 4.02 2.49
C SER A 219 -15.09 4.31 1.01
N CYS A 220 -14.10 3.70 0.34
CA CYS A 220 -13.80 3.98 -1.05
C CYS A 220 -13.57 2.69 -1.84
N ASP A 221 -14.40 2.48 -2.86
CA ASP A 221 -14.14 1.51 -3.92
C ASP A 221 -13.50 2.22 -5.11
N GLN A 222 -12.48 1.59 -5.70
CA GLN A 222 -11.86 2.11 -6.92
C GLN A 222 -11.81 1.01 -7.96
N ASN A 223 -12.02 1.37 -9.23
CA ASN A 223 -11.83 0.45 -10.32
C ASN A 223 -11.25 1.16 -11.56
N GLY A 224 -10.59 0.39 -12.40
CA GLY A 224 -9.98 0.90 -13.64
C GLY A 224 -9.60 -0.23 -14.57
N ILE A 225 -9.38 0.16 -15.84
CA ILE A 225 -8.95 -0.74 -16.90
C ILE A 225 -7.71 -0.17 -17.57
N GLY A 226 -6.78 -1.04 -17.94
CA GLY A 226 -5.57 -0.68 -18.66
C GLY A 226 -5.15 -1.77 -19.65
N PHE A 227 -4.26 -1.41 -20.59
CA PHE A 227 -3.71 -2.31 -21.58
C PHE A 227 -2.20 -2.17 -21.66
N THR A 228 -1.51 -3.30 -21.68
CA THR A 228 -0.05 -3.41 -21.75
C THR A 228 0.33 -4.16 -23.02
N PRO A 229 0.89 -3.53 -24.05
CA PRO A 229 1.57 -4.25 -25.11
C PRO A 229 2.80 -5.00 -24.55
N ILE A 230 3.11 -6.17 -25.14
CA ILE A 230 4.21 -7.03 -24.71
C ILE A 230 4.95 -7.51 -25.95
N ILE A 231 6.28 -7.41 -25.92
CA ILE A 231 7.16 -7.98 -26.93
C ILE A 231 8.21 -8.84 -26.24
N GLY A 232 8.72 -9.83 -26.97
CA GLY A 232 9.77 -10.71 -26.44
C GLY A 232 10.59 -11.37 -27.51
N VAL A 233 11.78 -11.80 -27.15
CA VAL A 233 12.70 -12.57 -27.98
C VAL A 233 13.32 -13.70 -27.15
N ASP A 234 13.61 -14.80 -27.80
CA ASP A 234 14.33 -15.92 -27.20
C ASP A 234 15.36 -16.49 -28.20
N PHE A 235 16.56 -16.77 -27.71
CA PHE A 235 17.64 -17.34 -28.49
C PHE A 235 18.33 -18.47 -27.73
N LYS A 236 18.25 -19.68 -28.29
CA LYS A 236 18.91 -20.86 -27.71
C LYS A 236 20.07 -21.34 -28.59
N THR A 237 21.17 -21.68 -27.97
CA THR A 237 22.35 -22.22 -28.69
C THR A 237 23.11 -23.20 -27.81
N GLY A 238 23.23 -24.46 -28.27
CA GLY A 238 23.87 -25.52 -27.49
C GLY A 238 23.22 -25.69 -26.12
N LYS A 239 24.00 -25.39 -25.08
CA LYS A 239 23.57 -25.49 -23.64
C LYS A 239 23.05 -24.18 -23.07
N TRP A 240 22.94 -23.13 -23.87
CA TRP A 240 22.56 -21.79 -23.46
C TRP A 240 21.18 -21.39 -24.00
N ASN A 241 20.42 -20.66 -23.19
CA ASN A 241 19.23 -19.95 -23.61
C ASN A 241 19.31 -18.49 -23.15
N PHE A 242 18.95 -17.54 -24.00
CA PHE A 242 18.92 -16.12 -23.73
C PHE A 242 17.53 -15.60 -24.05
N SER A 243 16.97 -14.80 -23.17
CA SER A 243 15.67 -14.21 -23.41
C SER A 243 15.64 -12.75 -23.02
N ALA A 244 14.76 -11.99 -23.67
CA ALA A 244 14.38 -10.65 -23.25
C ALA A 244 12.89 -10.44 -23.51
N LYS A 245 12.22 -9.79 -22.56
CA LYS A 245 10.81 -9.41 -22.62
C LYS A 245 10.66 -7.96 -22.20
N TYR A 246 9.86 -7.21 -22.93
CA TYR A 246 9.52 -5.84 -22.59
C TYR A 246 7.99 -5.68 -22.55
N GLU A 247 7.49 -5.21 -21.43
CA GLU A 247 6.09 -4.83 -21.22
C GLU A 247 6.03 -3.30 -21.17
N PHE A 248 5.24 -2.71 -22.05
CA PHE A 248 5.09 -1.26 -22.11
C PHE A 248 4.32 -0.74 -20.89
N LYS A 249 4.54 0.50 -20.54
CA LYS A 249 3.80 1.16 -19.45
C LYS A 249 2.29 1.12 -19.68
N THR A 250 1.55 0.68 -18.68
CA THR A 250 0.09 0.71 -18.68
C THR A 250 -0.40 2.00 -18.06
N ARG A 251 -1.10 2.81 -18.85
CA ARG A 251 -1.81 3.97 -18.31
C ARG A 251 -3.07 3.50 -17.60
N MET A 252 -3.10 3.68 -16.28
CA MET A 252 -4.22 3.29 -15.43
C MET A 252 -4.82 4.51 -14.74
N ARG A 253 -6.16 4.60 -14.75
CA ARG A 253 -6.90 5.60 -13.98
C ARG A 253 -7.96 4.88 -13.18
N LEU A 254 -7.83 4.93 -11.86
CA LEU A 254 -8.81 4.37 -10.94
C LEU A 254 -9.87 5.43 -10.64
N LYS A 255 -11.13 5.09 -10.83
CA LYS A 255 -12.25 5.97 -10.48
C LYS A 255 -12.75 5.62 -9.09
N ASN A 256 -12.84 6.62 -8.23
CA ASN A 256 -13.37 6.50 -6.88
C ASN A 256 -14.91 6.44 -6.90
N LYS A 257 -15.43 5.57 -6.06
CA LYS A 257 -16.81 5.58 -5.57
C LYS A 257 -16.72 5.56 -4.05
N SER A 258 -16.94 6.71 -3.44
CA SER A 258 -16.67 6.90 -2.02
C SER A 258 -17.87 7.42 -1.26
N VAL A 259 -17.97 6.96 -0.01
CA VAL A 259 -18.83 7.55 1.02
C VAL A 259 -17.90 7.88 2.19
N ASN A 260 -17.65 9.16 2.42
CA ASN A 260 -16.72 9.63 3.44
C ASN A 260 -17.50 10.46 4.46
N LEU A 261 -17.30 10.16 5.74
CA LEU A 261 -17.75 10.99 6.85
C LEU A 261 -16.55 11.81 7.33
N VAL A 262 -16.73 13.12 7.39
CA VAL A 262 -15.69 14.04 7.86
C VAL A 262 -16.26 15.05 8.84
N PRO A 263 -15.54 15.39 9.92
CA PRO A 263 -15.96 16.40 10.85
C PRO A 263 -16.08 17.78 10.17
N SER A 264 -17.07 18.55 10.62
CA SER A 264 -17.23 19.95 10.19
C SER A 264 -16.89 20.90 11.31
N ILE A 265 -15.83 21.67 11.16
CA ILE A 265 -15.40 22.72 12.11
C ILE A 265 -16.16 24.04 11.89
N GLY A 266 -16.94 24.16 10.81
CA GLY A 266 -17.62 25.42 10.45
C GLY A 266 -18.50 26.03 11.55
N ASN A 267 -19.16 25.17 12.35
CA ASN A 267 -20.02 25.59 13.45
C ASN A 267 -19.32 25.70 14.81
N LEU A 268 -18.00 25.48 14.88
CA LEU A 268 -17.23 25.52 16.12
C LEU A 268 -17.40 26.83 16.91
N PRO A 269 -17.36 28.04 16.30
CA PRO A 269 -17.58 29.29 17.05
C PRO A 269 -18.98 29.35 17.69
N ALA A 270 -20.02 29.00 16.95
CA ALA A 270 -21.40 29.03 17.44
C ALA A 270 -21.63 28.03 18.58
N ASN A 271 -21.09 26.81 18.43
CA ASN A 271 -21.20 25.77 19.44
C ASN A 271 -20.41 26.11 20.72
N LEU A 272 -19.21 26.68 20.58
CA LEU A 272 -18.43 27.18 21.72
C LEU A 272 -19.17 28.31 22.43
N SER A 273 -19.79 29.28 21.70
CA SER A 273 -20.61 30.32 22.27
C SER A 273 -21.75 29.75 23.10
N SER A 274 -22.52 28.83 22.52
CA SER A 274 -23.62 28.16 23.21
C SER A 274 -23.19 27.43 24.49
N GLN A 275 -22.08 26.69 24.42
CA GLN A 275 -21.54 26.00 25.59
C GLN A 275 -21.03 26.97 26.67
N MET A 276 -20.32 28.03 26.29
CA MET A 276 -19.91 29.07 27.24
C MET A 276 -21.11 29.69 27.93
N THR A 277 -22.13 30.09 27.19
CA THR A 277 -23.37 30.63 27.72
C THR A 277 -24.01 29.67 28.71
N GLN A 278 -24.15 28.39 28.37
CA GLN A 278 -24.71 27.38 29.25
C GLN A 278 -23.89 27.19 30.55
N ILE A 279 -22.55 27.14 30.45
CA ILE A 279 -21.67 26.96 31.61
C ILE A 279 -21.76 28.18 32.53
N LEU A 280 -21.73 29.39 31.96
CA LEU A 280 -21.82 30.65 32.72
C LEU A 280 -23.17 30.79 33.42
N THR A 281 -24.27 30.46 32.73
CA THR A 281 -25.59 30.46 33.30
C THR A 281 -25.74 29.47 34.47
N LYS A 282 -25.19 28.25 34.32
CA LYS A 282 -25.13 27.26 35.42
C LYS A 282 -24.32 27.73 36.62
N LYS A 283 -23.38 28.67 36.44
CA LYS A 283 -22.60 29.31 37.51
C LYS A 283 -23.32 30.52 38.12
N GLY A 284 -24.58 30.79 37.73
CA GLY A 284 -25.41 31.86 38.30
C GLY A 284 -25.30 33.19 37.58
N ILE A 285 -24.65 33.26 36.43
CA ILE A 285 -24.59 34.49 35.58
C ILE A 285 -25.88 34.57 34.78
N PRO A 286 -26.59 35.74 34.78
CA PRO A 286 -27.78 35.94 33.96
C PRO A 286 -27.55 35.61 32.49
N ALA A 287 -28.53 34.99 31.83
CA ALA A 287 -28.35 34.45 30.48
C ALA A 287 -27.90 35.51 29.46
N GLU A 288 -28.47 36.71 29.51
CA GLU A 288 -28.08 37.80 28.62
C GLU A 288 -26.60 38.24 28.84
N GLN A 289 -26.18 38.29 30.10
CA GLN A 289 -24.80 38.60 30.43
C GLN A 289 -23.81 37.47 30.05
N ALA A 290 -24.26 36.21 30.18
CA ALA A 290 -23.50 35.05 29.77
C ALA A 290 -23.31 35.03 28.25
N GLU A 291 -24.34 35.33 27.45
CA GLU A 291 -24.27 35.43 26.01
C GLU A 291 -23.37 36.59 25.53
N ALA A 292 -23.50 37.76 26.16
CA ALA A 292 -22.62 38.90 25.86
C ALA A 292 -21.15 38.58 26.15
N THR A 293 -20.87 37.87 27.28
CA THR A 293 -19.53 37.43 27.63
C THR A 293 -18.99 36.43 26.62
N ALA A 294 -19.77 35.42 26.21
CA ALA A 294 -19.38 34.43 25.22
C ALA A 294 -19.05 35.13 23.87
N THR A 295 -19.88 36.05 23.45
CA THR A 295 -19.67 36.85 22.23
C THR A 295 -18.37 37.66 22.29
N ALA A 296 -18.10 38.34 23.42
CA ALA A 296 -16.89 39.12 23.60
C ALA A 296 -15.62 38.28 23.59
N VAL A 297 -15.66 37.07 24.21
CA VAL A 297 -14.54 36.12 24.19
C VAL A 297 -14.25 35.66 22.77
N LEU A 298 -15.27 35.29 22.01
CA LEU A 298 -15.09 34.81 20.62
C LEU A 298 -14.67 35.94 19.66
N ALA A 299 -15.02 37.19 19.97
CA ALA A 299 -14.55 38.38 19.24
C ALA A 299 -13.09 38.75 19.55
N ASN A 300 -12.50 38.17 20.61
CA ASN A 300 -11.09 38.41 20.97
C ASN A 300 -10.15 37.91 19.86
N GLN A 301 -9.22 38.78 19.43
CA GLN A 301 -8.31 38.50 18.31
C GLN A 301 -7.45 37.25 18.53
N THR A 302 -7.00 36.97 19.77
CA THR A 302 -6.18 35.81 20.08
C THR A 302 -7.01 34.53 19.95
N VAL A 303 -8.25 34.51 20.43
CA VAL A 303 -9.19 33.37 20.30
C VAL A 303 -9.48 33.12 18.81
N GLN A 304 -9.81 34.15 18.04
CA GLN A 304 -10.06 34.04 16.58
C GLN A 304 -8.87 33.48 15.84
N LYS A 305 -7.66 34.01 16.10
CA LYS A 305 -6.42 33.51 15.47
C LYS A 305 -6.17 32.06 15.82
N THR A 306 -6.38 31.65 17.07
CA THR A 306 -6.21 30.25 17.51
C THR A 306 -7.22 29.32 16.85
N MET A 307 -8.50 29.73 16.76
CA MET A 307 -9.53 28.94 16.07
C MET A 307 -9.25 28.80 14.57
N LEU A 308 -8.80 29.87 13.92
CA LEU A 308 -8.43 29.84 12.50
C LEU A 308 -7.24 28.91 12.26
N GLY A 309 -6.23 28.98 13.13
CA GLY A 309 -5.07 28.09 13.07
C GLY A 309 -5.47 26.61 13.20
N LEU A 310 -6.33 26.29 14.19
CA LEU A 310 -6.86 24.95 14.40
C LEU A 310 -7.66 24.45 13.16
N LYS A 311 -8.51 25.31 12.60
CA LYS A 311 -9.28 24.99 11.40
C LYS A 311 -8.38 24.67 10.21
N ASN A 312 -7.40 25.52 9.93
CA ASN A 312 -6.52 25.34 8.78
C ASN A 312 -5.67 24.08 8.92
N GLN A 313 -5.14 23.82 10.12
CA GLN A 313 -4.39 22.59 10.40
C GLN A 313 -5.27 21.36 10.18
N PHE A 314 -6.46 21.34 10.76
CA PHE A 314 -7.38 20.22 10.65
C PHE A 314 -7.81 19.94 9.20
N ASP A 315 -8.19 20.99 8.45
CA ASP A 315 -8.60 20.89 7.05
C ASP A 315 -7.45 20.32 6.19
N THR A 316 -6.21 20.75 6.44
CA THR A 316 -5.01 20.27 5.73
C THR A 316 -4.74 18.81 6.03
N GLU A 317 -4.74 18.42 7.30
CA GLU A 317 -4.49 17.02 7.70
C GLU A 317 -5.59 16.07 7.20
N LEU A 318 -6.83 16.54 7.19
CA LEU A 318 -7.95 15.77 6.67
C LEU A 318 -7.85 15.58 5.15
N ASP A 319 -7.52 16.63 4.39
CA ASP A 319 -7.33 16.53 2.94
C ASP A 319 -6.16 15.59 2.60
N GLU A 320 -5.05 15.66 3.32
CA GLU A 320 -3.93 14.72 3.17
C GLU A 320 -4.34 13.26 3.47
N ALA A 321 -5.19 13.04 4.48
CA ALA A 321 -5.61 11.71 4.89
C ALA A 321 -6.58 11.05 3.90
N ILE A 322 -7.54 11.81 3.39
CA ILE A 322 -8.66 11.26 2.60
C ILE A 322 -8.88 11.92 1.24
N GLY A 323 -8.19 13.01 0.91
CA GLY A 323 -8.39 13.76 -0.35
C GLY A 323 -8.08 12.93 -1.61
N GLU A 324 -7.21 11.92 -1.51
CA GLU A 324 -6.99 10.91 -2.56
C GLU A 324 -8.28 10.14 -2.88
N TYR A 325 -9.11 9.93 -1.88
CA TYR A 325 -10.32 9.09 -1.94
C TYR A 325 -11.62 9.88 -2.11
N ALA A 326 -11.55 11.14 -2.54
CA ALA A 326 -12.75 11.95 -2.80
C ALA A 326 -13.63 11.30 -3.87
N ASP A 327 -14.97 11.32 -3.69
CA ASP A 327 -15.92 10.67 -4.58
C ASP A 327 -15.83 11.22 -6.02
N GLY A 328 -15.95 10.30 -6.99
CA GLY A 328 -15.87 10.62 -8.42
C GLY A 328 -14.47 10.97 -8.92
N LYS A 329 -13.47 11.18 -8.06
CA LYS A 329 -12.09 11.51 -8.46
C LYS A 329 -11.47 10.37 -9.25
N LYS A 330 -10.65 10.72 -10.25
CA LYS A 330 -9.85 9.75 -11.03
C LYS A 330 -8.40 9.84 -10.57
N ILE A 331 -7.89 8.74 -10.04
CA ILE A 331 -6.54 8.63 -9.47
C ILE A 331 -5.61 8.01 -10.48
N ALA A 332 -4.42 8.60 -10.65
CA ALA A 332 -3.36 7.99 -11.44
C ALA A 332 -2.75 6.80 -10.67
N ALA A 333 -2.71 5.64 -11.32
CA ALA A 333 -2.15 4.41 -10.80
C ALA A 333 -1.50 3.62 -11.96
N ASP A 334 -0.62 4.27 -12.72
CA ASP A 334 0.03 3.66 -13.87
C ASP A 334 0.86 2.46 -13.41
N ILE A 335 0.88 1.40 -14.23
CA ILE A 335 1.78 0.26 -14.02
C ILE A 335 3.05 0.56 -14.82
N PRO A 336 4.25 0.46 -14.21
CA PRO A 336 5.51 0.79 -14.85
C PRO A 336 5.78 -0.05 -16.10
N ALA A 337 6.57 0.47 -17.01
CA ALA A 337 7.20 -0.37 -18.04
C ALA A 337 8.14 -1.36 -17.36
N TYR A 338 8.25 -2.55 -17.93
CA TYR A 338 9.01 -3.66 -17.35
C TYR A 338 9.89 -4.31 -18.39
N LEU A 339 11.19 -4.33 -18.11
CA LEU A 339 12.19 -5.09 -18.89
C LEU A 339 12.64 -6.31 -18.08
N SER A 340 12.61 -7.45 -18.72
CA SER A 340 13.12 -8.72 -18.16
C SER A 340 14.16 -9.31 -19.12
N VAL A 341 15.33 -9.68 -18.61
CA VAL A 341 16.39 -10.35 -19.35
C VAL A 341 16.83 -11.57 -18.58
N GLY A 342 17.04 -12.68 -19.26
CA GLY A 342 17.45 -13.93 -18.63
C GLY A 342 18.50 -14.70 -19.43
N VAL A 343 19.32 -15.45 -18.70
CA VAL A 343 20.30 -16.40 -19.23
C VAL A 343 20.13 -17.74 -18.53
N GLY A 344 19.89 -18.78 -19.31
CA GLY A 344 19.83 -20.16 -18.88
C GLY A 344 21.04 -20.94 -19.36
N TYR A 345 21.57 -21.81 -18.51
CA TYR A 345 22.66 -22.69 -18.81
C TYR A 345 22.44 -24.11 -18.31
N SER A 346 22.52 -25.11 -19.18
CA SER A 346 22.37 -26.52 -18.85
C SER A 346 23.71 -27.25 -19.06
N PRO A 347 24.65 -27.23 -18.08
CA PRO A 347 25.96 -27.85 -18.21
C PRO A 347 25.91 -29.33 -18.49
N ILE A 348 24.95 -30.02 -17.85
CA ILE A 348 24.62 -31.43 -18.00
C ILE A 348 23.11 -31.59 -18.06
N ASP A 349 22.60 -32.68 -18.62
CA ASP A 349 21.16 -32.88 -18.84
C ASP A 349 20.30 -32.66 -17.59
N PRO A 350 20.64 -33.21 -16.38
CA PRO A 350 19.80 -33.06 -15.21
C PRO A 350 19.91 -31.69 -14.52
N LEU A 351 20.83 -30.80 -14.90
CA LEU A 351 21.11 -29.53 -14.21
C LEU A 351 20.80 -28.34 -15.09
N ARG A 352 19.93 -27.45 -14.61
CA ARG A 352 19.60 -26.16 -15.23
C ARG A 352 19.88 -25.04 -14.24
N ILE A 353 20.62 -24.04 -14.69
CA ILE A 353 20.95 -22.83 -13.93
C ILE A 353 20.39 -21.64 -14.70
N ASN A 354 19.68 -20.76 -14.02
CA ASN A 354 19.12 -19.55 -14.61
C ASN A 354 19.54 -18.33 -13.78
N VAL A 355 19.83 -17.24 -14.46
CA VAL A 355 20.00 -15.91 -13.86
C VAL A 355 19.16 -14.93 -14.65
N GLY A 356 18.60 -13.95 -13.96
CA GLY A 356 17.73 -12.96 -14.55
C GLY A 356 17.91 -11.58 -13.93
N PHE A 357 17.51 -10.61 -14.70
CA PHE A 357 17.49 -9.21 -14.31
C PHE A 357 16.16 -8.59 -14.73
N HIS A 358 15.56 -7.81 -13.82
CA HIS A 358 14.36 -7.04 -14.07
C HIS A 358 14.59 -5.56 -13.79
N PHE A 359 14.03 -4.73 -14.63
CA PHE A 359 13.93 -3.29 -14.43
C PHE A 359 12.48 -2.85 -14.58
N PHE A 360 11.96 -2.17 -13.56
CA PHE A 360 10.65 -1.52 -13.60
C PHE A 360 10.86 -0.01 -13.61
N ASP A 361 10.30 0.66 -14.60
CA ASP A 361 10.41 2.11 -14.77
C ASP A 361 9.39 2.86 -13.90
N ASP A 362 9.44 2.62 -12.59
CA ASP A 362 8.49 3.17 -11.60
C ASP A 362 8.49 4.69 -11.61
N LYS A 363 9.66 5.30 -11.77
CA LYS A 363 9.84 6.76 -11.76
C LYS A 363 9.02 7.46 -12.85
N ASN A 364 8.72 6.77 -13.95
CA ASN A 364 7.89 7.26 -15.05
C ASN A 364 6.44 6.75 -15.01
N ALA A 365 6.06 5.94 -14.03
CA ALA A 365 4.70 5.44 -13.84
C ALA A 365 3.93 6.38 -12.90
N LYS A 366 3.01 7.19 -13.45
CA LYS A 366 2.28 8.21 -12.67
C LYS A 366 1.47 7.58 -11.55
N ALA A 367 1.72 8.03 -10.33
CA ALA A 367 0.95 7.75 -9.13
C ALA A 367 0.25 9.03 -8.64
N TYR A 368 -0.60 8.90 -7.61
CA TYR A 368 -1.24 10.05 -6.98
C TYR A 368 -0.20 11.07 -6.48
N ASN A 369 -0.46 12.36 -6.68
CA ASN A 369 0.42 13.48 -6.34
C ASN A 369 1.86 13.35 -6.89
N ASN A 370 2.02 12.62 -8.00
CA ASN A 370 3.33 12.36 -8.63
C ASN A 370 4.40 11.83 -7.66
N ARG A 371 3.98 11.09 -6.62
CA ARG A 371 4.91 10.57 -5.60
C ARG A 371 6.04 9.67 -6.16
N GLN A 372 5.84 9.07 -7.34
CA GLN A 372 6.89 8.30 -8.03
C GLN A 372 8.12 9.14 -8.42
N GLU A 373 7.99 10.46 -8.55
CA GLU A 373 9.12 11.36 -8.88
C GLU A 373 10.13 11.45 -7.74
N LYS A 374 9.74 11.02 -6.54
CA LYS A 374 10.57 11.00 -5.33
C LYS A 374 11.54 9.81 -5.26
N LEU A 375 11.36 8.82 -6.13
CA LEU A 375 12.29 7.70 -6.25
C LEU A 375 13.60 8.15 -6.90
N ASP A 376 14.73 7.63 -6.44
CA ASP A 376 16.05 7.88 -7.04
C ASP A 376 16.15 7.22 -8.41
N HIS A 377 15.64 5.99 -8.51
CA HIS A 377 15.59 5.21 -9.75
C HIS A 377 14.36 4.26 -9.73
N GLY A 378 14.10 3.61 -10.86
CA GLY A 378 13.10 2.55 -10.95
C GLY A 378 13.55 1.28 -10.21
N THR A 379 12.63 0.35 -9.97
CA THR A 379 12.92 -0.90 -9.26
C THR A 379 13.86 -1.80 -10.07
N LEU A 380 14.89 -2.30 -9.40
CA LEU A 380 15.87 -3.26 -9.92
C LEU A 380 15.69 -4.60 -9.20
N GLU A 381 15.60 -5.69 -9.96
CA GLU A 381 15.60 -7.04 -9.40
C GLU A 381 16.67 -7.90 -10.06
N TYR A 382 17.36 -8.65 -9.23
CA TYR A 382 18.33 -9.67 -9.62
C TYR A 382 17.84 -11.01 -9.11
N ASN A 383 17.84 -12.03 -9.95
CA ASN A 383 17.43 -13.35 -9.54
C ASN A 383 18.36 -14.44 -10.07
N ALA A 384 18.44 -15.54 -9.32
CA ALA A 384 19.17 -16.74 -9.71
C ALA A 384 18.41 -17.96 -9.25
N GLY A 385 18.55 -19.03 -9.99
CA GLY A 385 17.88 -20.29 -9.65
C GLY A 385 18.56 -21.50 -10.26
N VAL A 386 18.34 -22.62 -9.60
CA VAL A 386 18.86 -23.92 -10.03
C VAL A 386 17.75 -24.96 -9.99
N GLU A 387 17.70 -25.82 -10.99
CA GLU A 387 16.85 -27.01 -11.03
C GLU A 387 17.72 -28.25 -11.25
N TYR A 388 17.39 -29.34 -10.56
CA TYR A 388 18.08 -30.59 -10.69
C TYR A 388 17.11 -31.76 -10.77
N ASP A 389 17.20 -32.55 -11.84
CA ASP A 389 16.42 -33.77 -12.02
C ASP A 389 17.08 -34.89 -11.22
N ILE A 390 16.53 -35.20 -10.04
CA ILE A 390 16.99 -36.33 -9.21
C ILE A 390 16.86 -37.65 -10.01
N ASN A 391 15.77 -37.74 -10.77
CA ASN A 391 15.48 -38.84 -11.68
C ASN A 391 14.37 -38.41 -12.67
N LYS A 392 13.90 -39.33 -13.52
CA LYS A 392 12.85 -39.07 -14.52
C LYS A 392 11.48 -38.70 -13.93
N LYS A 393 11.29 -38.87 -12.60
CA LYS A 393 10.01 -38.58 -11.91
C LYS A 393 10.08 -37.36 -11.02
N PHE A 394 11.24 -36.97 -10.55
CA PHE A 394 11.37 -35.89 -9.55
C PHE A 394 12.45 -34.88 -9.95
N THR A 395 12.04 -33.62 -9.96
CA THR A 395 12.91 -32.43 -10.07
C THR A 395 12.82 -31.62 -8.80
N VAL A 396 13.94 -31.12 -8.31
CA VAL A 396 14.01 -30.15 -7.21
C VAL A 396 14.56 -28.82 -7.70
N SER A 397 14.19 -27.74 -7.02
CA SER A 397 14.68 -26.42 -7.39
C SER A 397 14.89 -25.54 -6.16
N ALA A 398 15.86 -24.63 -6.28
CA ALA A 398 16.10 -23.53 -5.35
C ALA A 398 16.28 -22.23 -6.12
N GLY A 399 15.98 -21.11 -5.46
CA GLY A 399 16.13 -19.80 -6.09
C GLY A 399 16.25 -18.70 -5.07
N TRP A 400 16.84 -17.60 -5.55
CA TRP A 400 17.02 -16.36 -4.82
C TRP A 400 16.64 -15.18 -5.71
N GLN A 401 16.08 -14.13 -5.09
CA GLN A 401 15.78 -12.86 -5.74
C GLN A 401 16.06 -11.72 -4.78
N SER A 402 16.69 -10.67 -5.27
CA SER A 402 16.89 -9.40 -4.57
C SER A 402 16.15 -8.30 -5.30
N THR A 403 15.37 -7.50 -4.57
CA THR A 403 14.60 -6.38 -5.09
C THR A 403 15.04 -5.09 -4.43
N ASN A 404 15.43 -4.09 -5.24
CA ASN A 404 15.77 -2.74 -4.82
C ASN A 404 14.77 -1.73 -5.43
N TYR A 405 13.99 -1.06 -4.57
CA TYR A 405 12.92 -0.14 -4.99
C TYR A 405 13.39 1.28 -5.33
N GLY A 406 14.67 1.59 -5.29
CA GLY A 406 15.16 2.96 -5.56
C GLY A 406 14.64 4.00 -4.58
N LEU A 407 14.41 3.61 -3.33
CA LEU A 407 13.98 4.53 -2.29
C LEU A 407 15.15 5.45 -1.91
N PRO A 408 14.94 6.76 -1.75
CA PRO A 408 16.01 7.69 -1.36
C PRO A 408 16.63 7.28 -0.02
N GLU A 409 17.95 7.49 0.11
CA GLU A 409 18.68 7.15 1.34
C GLU A 409 18.18 7.94 2.54
N GLU A 410 17.87 9.22 2.34
CA GLU A 410 17.33 10.12 3.34
C GLU A 410 15.85 10.41 3.11
N GLU A 411 14.97 9.64 3.71
CA GLU A 411 13.59 10.05 3.93
C GLU A 411 13.41 10.83 5.24
N ALA A 412 14.49 11.30 5.84
CA ALA A 412 14.48 12.27 6.93
C ALA A 412 14.14 13.65 6.35
N THR A 413 12.87 13.97 6.18
CA THR A 413 12.50 15.22 5.55
C THR A 413 11.49 16.02 6.35
N THR A 414 11.62 17.31 6.17
CA THR A 414 10.88 18.40 6.79
C THR A 414 9.41 18.50 6.34
N SER A 415 8.91 17.70 5.40
CA SER A 415 7.51 17.75 5.00
C SER A 415 7.00 16.40 4.46
N LYS A 416 5.74 16.07 4.79
CA LYS A 416 4.99 14.89 4.28
C LYS A 416 4.95 14.83 2.76
N ASP A 417 4.91 15.98 2.08
CA ASP A 417 4.84 16.10 0.61
C ASP A 417 6.07 15.54 -0.12
N LYS A 418 7.15 15.28 0.60
CA LYS A 418 8.42 14.81 0.04
C LYS A 418 8.64 13.31 0.19
N ARG A 419 7.66 12.54 0.68
CA ARG A 419 7.80 11.10 0.89
C ARG A 419 7.15 10.28 -0.21
N PHE A 420 7.81 9.19 -0.57
CA PHE A 420 7.23 8.15 -1.43
C PHE A 420 6.30 7.22 -0.64
N MET A 421 6.66 6.90 0.61
CA MET A 421 5.94 5.98 1.49
C MET A 421 5.05 6.71 2.50
N ASP A 422 3.96 6.08 2.86
CA ASP A 422 3.09 6.42 3.98
C ASP A 422 2.59 5.14 4.68
N ASP A 423 1.92 5.30 5.83
CA ASP A 423 1.39 4.18 6.62
C ASP A 423 0.39 3.32 5.83
N LYS A 424 -0.33 3.90 4.86
CA LYS A 424 -1.34 3.20 4.04
C LYS A 424 -0.68 2.36 2.95
N SER A 425 0.49 2.80 2.45
CA SER A 425 1.19 2.16 1.34
C SER A 425 2.70 2.33 1.48
N PHE A 426 3.38 1.26 1.81
CA PHE A 426 4.84 1.23 1.86
C PHE A 426 5.41 -0.03 1.21
N VAL A 427 6.58 0.14 0.62
CA VAL A 427 7.42 -0.92 0.05
C VAL A 427 8.83 -0.75 0.59
N THR A 428 9.56 -1.84 0.77
CA THR A 428 10.95 -1.82 1.19
C THR A 428 11.73 -2.85 0.40
N SER A 429 13.00 -2.57 0.12
CA SER A 429 13.89 -3.50 -0.57
C SER A 429 13.96 -4.84 0.16
N SER A 430 14.15 -5.91 -0.58
CA SER A 430 13.99 -7.25 -0.03
C SER A 430 14.89 -8.29 -0.67
N ASN A 431 15.07 -9.40 0.04
CA ASN A 431 15.64 -10.63 -0.48
C ASN A 431 14.67 -11.79 -0.26
N SER A 432 14.44 -12.57 -1.31
CA SER A 432 13.59 -13.73 -1.27
C SER A 432 14.39 -15.00 -1.53
N VAL A 433 14.05 -16.07 -0.83
CA VAL A 433 14.57 -17.42 -1.08
C VAL A 433 13.41 -18.38 -1.29
N GLY A 434 13.57 -19.28 -2.24
CA GLY A 434 12.50 -20.24 -2.58
C GLY A 434 13.02 -21.63 -2.85
N LEU A 435 12.20 -22.62 -2.52
CA LEU A 435 12.40 -24.03 -2.80
C LEU A 435 11.20 -24.59 -3.54
N GLY A 436 11.42 -25.56 -4.41
CA GLY A 436 10.34 -26.21 -5.14
C GLY A 436 10.66 -27.66 -5.49
N GLY A 437 9.60 -28.39 -5.77
CA GLY A 437 9.67 -29.76 -6.26
C GLY A 437 8.64 -30.00 -7.34
N VAL A 438 9.00 -30.79 -8.34
CA VAL A 438 8.12 -31.24 -9.41
C VAL A 438 8.05 -32.76 -9.42
N TRP A 439 6.85 -33.28 -9.45
CA TRP A 439 6.58 -34.71 -9.66
C TRP A 439 6.01 -34.92 -11.06
N HIS A 440 6.74 -35.63 -11.91
CA HIS A 440 6.34 -36.02 -13.26
C HIS A 440 5.59 -37.36 -13.18
N PHE A 441 4.24 -37.31 -13.23
CA PHE A 441 3.40 -38.55 -13.25
C PHE A 441 3.68 -39.36 -14.49
N ASN A 442 3.80 -38.70 -15.63
CA ASN A 442 4.13 -39.23 -16.93
C ASN A 442 4.69 -38.13 -17.85
N LYS A 443 4.90 -38.43 -19.13
CA LYS A 443 5.41 -37.44 -20.10
C LYS A 443 4.47 -36.26 -20.40
N LYS A 444 3.20 -36.39 -19.99
CA LYS A 444 2.15 -35.40 -20.29
C LYS A 444 1.71 -34.59 -19.08
N MET A 445 1.97 -35.08 -17.88
CA MET A 445 1.46 -34.42 -16.65
C MET A 445 2.53 -34.35 -15.58
N SER A 446 2.65 -33.17 -14.98
CA SER A 446 3.47 -32.93 -13.80
C SER A 446 2.75 -32.09 -12.74
N PHE A 447 3.12 -32.31 -11.48
CA PHE A 447 2.61 -31.57 -10.33
C PHE A 447 3.78 -30.87 -9.64
N THR A 448 3.61 -29.56 -9.39
CA THR A 448 4.61 -28.71 -8.78
C THR A 448 4.13 -28.26 -7.41
N VAL A 449 5.04 -28.26 -6.43
CA VAL A 449 4.86 -27.58 -5.14
C VAL A 449 6.04 -26.66 -4.89
N ALA A 450 5.80 -25.49 -4.29
CA ALA A 450 6.85 -24.55 -3.97
C ALA A 450 6.52 -23.76 -2.72
N TYR A 451 7.56 -23.29 -2.08
CA TYR A 451 7.51 -22.33 -0.98
C TYR A 451 8.54 -21.26 -1.19
N PHE A 452 8.21 -20.01 -0.91
CA PHE A 452 9.20 -18.95 -0.78
C PHE A 452 8.92 -18.03 0.39
N HIS A 453 10.00 -17.46 0.90
CA HIS A 453 10.01 -16.49 1.98
C HIS A 453 10.72 -15.23 1.52
N THR A 454 10.15 -14.06 1.87
CA THR A 454 10.75 -12.76 1.57
C THR A 454 11.11 -12.02 2.85
N PHE A 455 12.39 -11.71 2.97
CA PHE A 455 12.98 -10.86 4.02
C PHE A 455 13.01 -9.42 3.51
N TYR A 456 12.29 -8.54 4.18
CA TYR A 456 12.26 -7.11 3.83
C TYR A 456 13.24 -6.33 4.70
N GLN A 457 13.88 -5.34 4.11
CA GLN A 457 14.69 -4.38 4.83
C GLN A 457 13.76 -3.43 5.61
N HIS A 458 14.22 -3.00 6.79
CA HIS A 458 13.57 -1.93 7.52
C HIS A 458 13.84 -0.58 6.84
N LYS A 459 12.85 0.28 6.80
CA LYS A 459 13.01 1.66 6.34
C LYS A 459 12.42 2.61 7.37
N LYS A 460 13.27 3.51 7.89
CA LYS A 460 12.84 4.51 8.86
C LYS A 460 12.65 5.86 8.18
N THR A 461 11.55 6.54 8.52
CA THR A 461 11.29 7.93 8.15
C THR A 461 11.19 8.79 9.41
N THR A 462 11.61 10.05 9.34
CA THR A 462 11.47 10.99 10.45
C THR A 462 11.01 12.34 9.91
N GLU A 463 10.06 12.95 10.60
CA GLU A 463 9.49 14.26 10.27
C GLU A 463 9.52 15.15 11.50
N SER A 464 9.86 16.42 11.31
CA SER A 464 9.75 17.44 12.33
C SER A 464 8.38 18.12 12.22
N VAL A 465 7.59 18.01 13.28
CA VAL A 465 6.22 18.53 13.37
C VAL A 465 6.24 19.75 14.27
N GLU A 466 5.86 20.91 13.74
CA GLU A 466 5.75 22.13 14.52
C GLU A 466 4.34 22.23 15.12
N LEU A 467 4.22 21.97 16.42
CA LEU A 467 2.95 22.06 17.16
C LEU A 467 2.61 23.50 17.58
N MET A 468 3.62 24.32 17.78
CA MET A 468 3.53 25.74 18.12
C MET A 468 4.76 26.45 17.55
N PRO A 469 4.70 27.76 17.26
CA PRO A 469 5.85 28.51 16.79
C PRO A 469 7.09 28.26 17.64
N GLY A 470 8.16 27.71 17.04
CA GLY A 470 9.42 27.40 17.69
C GLY A 470 9.43 26.13 18.56
N LYS A 471 8.37 25.32 18.58
CA LYS A 471 8.32 24.02 19.25
C LYS A 471 8.02 22.92 18.25
N ALA A 472 9.07 22.33 17.72
CA ALA A 472 8.98 21.15 16.88
C ALA A 472 9.25 19.87 17.68
N ILE A 473 8.52 18.80 17.35
CA ILE A 473 8.75 17.45 17.84
C ILE A 473 8.88 16.49 16.67
N ASN A 474 9.63 15.41 16.84
CA ASN A 474 9.82 14.44 15.80
C ASN A 474 8.71 13.37 15.81
N TYR A 475 8.16 13.08 14.65
CA TYR A 475 7.37 11.90 14.36
C TYR A 475 8.20 10.98 13.49
N SER A 476 8.44 9.75 13.93
CA SER A 476 9.14 8.77 13.11
C SER A 476 8.33 7.50 12.92
N ALA A 477 8.53 6.85 11.78
CA ALA A 477 7.93 5.58 11.44
C ALA A 477 9.02 4.63 10.92
N ASP A 478 9.09 3.42 11.48
CA ASP A 478 9.94 2.32 11.02
C ASP A 478 9.02 1.24 10.41
N TYR A 479 9.20 1.03 9.12
CA TYR A 479 8.39 0.12 8.32
C TYR A 479 9.09 -1.22 8.15
N SER A 480 8.37 -2.30 8.42
CA SER A 480 8.85 -3.67 8.21
C SER A 480 7.75 -4.58 7.66
N ARG A 481 8.16 -5.63 6.95
CA ARG A 481 7.27 -6.62 6.36
C ARG A 481 7.88 -8.00 6.45
N ASN A 482 7.02 -9.02 6.41
CA ASN A 482 7.39 -10.43 6.31
C ASN A 482 6.39 -11.13 5.39
N ASN A 483 6.85 -11.98 4.48
CA ASN A 483 5.96 -12.61 3.51
C ASN A 483 6.33 -14.07 3.30
N ASN A 484 5.31 -14.94 3.36
CA ASN A 484 5.39 -16.37 3.11
C ASN A 484 4.42 -16.75 2.00
N VAL A 485 4.87 -17.48 1.01
CA VAL A 485 4.03 -17.95 -0.08
C VAL A 485 4.22 -19.44 -0.31
N PHE A 486 3.11 -20.17 -0.33
CA PHE A 486 3.02 -21.56 -0.75
C PHE A 486 2.36 -21.62 -2.12
N ALA A 487 2.85 -22.46 -2.99
CA ALA A 487 2.32 -22.65 -4.33
C ALA A 487 2.15 -24.12 -4.68
N ALA A 488 1.13 -24.40 -5.48
CA ALA A 488 0.93 -25.69 -6.12
C ALA A 488 0.45 -25.48 -7.56
N GLY A 489 0.81 -26.40 -8.47
CA GLY A 489 0.43 -26.31 -9.88
C GLY A 489 0.43 -27.65 -10.58
N ILE A 490 -0.34 -27.73 -11.67
CA ILE A 490 -0.41 -28.88 -12.56
C ILE A 490 -0.14 -28.39 -13.98
N ASP A 491 0.82 -29.05 -14.65
CA ASP A 491 1.12 -28.87 -16.06
C ASP A 491 0.62 -30.08 -16.87
N ILE A 492 -0.02 -29.82 -17.99
CA ILE A 492 -0.60 -30.86 -18.88
C ILE A 492 -0.18 -30.55 -20.32
N ASN A 493 0.35 -31.57 -21.02
CA ASN A 493 0.73 -31.53 -22.43
C ASN A 493 -0.06 -32.61 -23.21
N PHE A 494 -0.73 -32.23 -24.30
CA PHE A 494 -1.57 -33.14 -25.11
C PHE A 494 -1.71 -32.73 -26.56
#